data_e33c733d1cb26d09c2d9e150f53d8a3b
#
_entry.id   e33c733d1cb26d09c2d9e150f53d8a3b
#
_cell.length_a   1.000
_cell.length_b   1.000
_cell.length_c   1.000
_cell.angle_alpha   90.00
_cell.angle_beta   90.00
_cell.angle_gamma   90.00
#
_symmetry.space_group_name_H-M   'P 1'
#
loop_
_entity.id
_entity.type
_entity.pdbx_description
1 polymer ?
#
loop_
_entity_poly.entity_id
_entity_poly.type
_entity_poly.pdbx_seq_one_letter_code
_entity_poly.pdbx_strand_id
1 'polypeptide(L)'
;IGGGVIGMEFASIYSSLGHPVTVIEALDRILPGMDKEIAQNLKMILKKRDTDIHTGARVEEILRDEDGKGLICRFVEKDKVCEARANGILIATGRRAYTGGLISEESSQEIRDMAMERGRIVTDGNQETSVPGIYAIGDVTGGVQLAHAATAQGRSAVAHMAGEEASIRLDIVPSCVYTSTEIGCVGITADEAKEKGISVITRKYLMSANGKSLLSQQERGFIKVVADSE
;
A
#
# COMPACT_ATOMS: atom_id res chain seq x y z
N ILE A 1 11.98 -0.49 7.78
CA ILE A 1 11.39 -1.83 7.86
C ILE A 1 10.00 -1.78 7.24
N GLY A 2 9.75 -2.64 6.22
CA GLY A 2 8.54 -2.68 5.41
C GLY A 2 8.73 -2.04 4.04
N GLY A 3 8.50 -2.82 2.98
CA GLY A 3 8.59 -2.44 1.57
C GLY A 3 7.23 -2.12 0.92
N GLY A 4 6.20 -1.84 1.71
CA GLY A 4 4.91 -1.35 1.25
C GLY A 4 4.97 0.10 0.76
N VAL A 5 3.82 0.67 0.37
CA VAL A 5 3.73 2.03 -0.20
C VAL A 5 4.44 3.06 0.70
N ILE A 6 4.08 3.11 1.99
CA ILE A 6 4.64 4.07 2.96
C ILE A 6 6.15 3.91 3.08
N GLY A 7 6.63 2.68 3.25
CA GLY A 7 8.07 2.41 3.37
C GLY A 7 8.86 2.83 2.13
N MET A 8 8.31 2.59 0.94
CA MET A 8 8.97 2.95 -0.32
C MET A 8 8.95 4.46 -0.59
N GLU A 9 7.89 5.16 -0.21
CA GLU A 9 7.83 6.62 -0.29
C GLU A 9 8.87 7.27 0.62
N PHE A 10 8.97 6.86 1.88
CA PHE A 10 10.01 7.33 2.79
C PHE A 10 11.42 6.95 2.34
N ALA A 11 11.62 5.74 1.82
CA ALA A 11 12.91 5.34 1.23
C ALA A 11 13.30 6.27 0.08
N SER A 12 12.35 6.64 -0.77
CA SER A 12 12.56 7.59 -1.86
C SER A 12 12.92 9.00 -1.35
N ILE A 13 12.25 9.48 -0.30
CA ILE A 13 12.52 10.78 0.31
C ILE A 13 13.95 10.82 0.86
N TYR A 14 14.31 9.87 1.73
CA TYR A 14 15.64 9.86 2.36
C TYR A 14 16.76 9.65 1.34
N SER A 15 16.57 8.77 0.38
CA SER A 15 17.53 8.59 -0.72
C SER A 15 17.71 9.88 -1.55
N SER A 16 16.62 10.62 -1.82
CA SER A 16 16.67 11.87 -2.56
C SER A 16 17.37 13.00 -1.76
N LEU A 17 17.37 12.91 -0.45
CA LEU A 17 18.13 13.80 0.45
C LEU A 17 19.61 13.40 0.60
N GLY A 18 20.04 12.34 -0.07
CA GLY A 18 21.42 11.87 -0.05
C GLY A 18 21.76 10.98 1.15
N HIS A 19 20.77 10.49 1.90
CA HIS A 19 21.02 9.54 2.97
C HIS A 19 21.12 8.12 2.43
N PRO A 20 22.06 7.28 2.90
CA PRO A 20 22.05 5.86 2.62
C PRO A 20 20.81 5.20 3.24
N VAL A 21 20.11 4.41 2.47
CA VAL A 21 18.86 3.76 2.88
C VAL A 21 18.94 2.26 2.70
N THR A 22 18.57 1.52 3.74
CA THR A 22 18.36 0.07 3.66
C THR A 22 16.89 -0.24 3.92
N VAL A 23 16.24 -0.92 2.98
CA VAL A 23 14.86 -1.40 3.11
C VAL A 23 14.88 -2.89 3.39
N ILE A 24 14.16 -3.31 4.42
CA ILE A 24 14.03 -4.73 4.80
C ILE A 24 12.54 -5.09 4.72
N GLU A 25 12.20 -5.99 3.78
CA GLU A 25 10.84 -6.42 3.50
C GLU A 25 10.72 -7.95 3.69
N ALA A 26 9.74 -8.36 4.48
CA ALA A 26 9.52 -9.77 4.79
C ALA A 26 8.96 -10.57 3.59
N LEU A 27 8.19 -9.93 2.73
CA LEU A 27 7.68 -10.55 1.52
C LEU A 27 8.76 -10.65 0.43
N ASP A 28 8.49 -11.43 -0.59
CA ASP A 28 9.42 -11.70 -1.71
C ASP A 28 9.66 -10.48 -2.61
N ARG A 29 8.83 -9.44 -2.49
CA ARG A 29 8.91 -8.20 -3.28
C ARG A 29 8.45 -6.98 -2.50
N ILE A 30 8.93 -5.80 -2.90
CA ILE A 30 8.37 -4.51 -2.48
C ILE A 30 7.02 -4.28 -3.18
N LEU A 31 6.21 -3.36 -2.65
CA LEU A 31 4.89 -3.01 -3.18
C LEU A 31 4.03 -4.25 -3.53
N PRO A 32 3.80 -5.16 -2.57
CA PRO A 32 3.19 -6.48 -2.84
C PRO A 32 1.77 -6.39 -3.46
N GLY A 33 1.06 -5.29 -3.21
CA GLY A 33 -0.27 -5.02 -3.80
C GLY A 33 -0.23 -4.40 -5.20
N MET A 34 0.95 -4.24 -5.82
CA MET A 34 1.09 -3.65 -7.15
C MET A 34 1.57 -4.69 -8.18
N ASP A 35 1.46 -4.34 -9.47
CA ASP A 35 2.00 -5.15 -10.56
C ASP A 35 3.49 -5.47 -10.35
N LYS A 36 3.90 -6.72 -10.58
CA LYS A 36 5.28 -7.19 -10.36
C LYS A 36 6.31 -6.38 -11.13
N GLU A 37 5.99 -5.99 -12.36
CA GLU A 37 6.92 -5.23 -13.19
C GLU A 37 7.12 -3.81 -12.65
N ILE A 38 6.07 -3.21 -12.07
CA ILE A 38 6.17 -1.91 -11.38
C ILE A 38 7.11 -2.03 -10.17
N ALA A 39 6.89 -3.03 -9.32
CA ALA A 39 7.71 -3.28 -8.15
C ALA A 39 9.19 -3.49 -8.52
N GLN A 40 9.44 -4.32 -9.56
CA GLN A 40 10.78 -4.59 -10.04
C GLN A 40 11.44 -3.34 -10.64
N ASN A 41 10.70 -2.53 -11.40
CA ASN A 41 11.21 -1.30 -11.98
C ASN A 41 11.61 -0.29 -10.89
N LEU A 42 10.74 -0.09 -9.89
CA LEU A 42 11.07 0.79 -8.77
C LEU A 42 12.30 0.30 -7.99
N LYS A 43 12.40 -1.01 -7.73
CA LYS A 43 13.56 -1.60 -7.08
C LYS A 43 14.86 -1.30 -7.84
N MET A 44 14.84 -1.42 -9.18
CA MET A 44 16.00 -1.09 -10.02
C MET A 44 16.36 0.39 -9.99
N ILE A 45 15.36 1.28 -9.97
CA ILE A 45 15.56 2.74 -9.92
C ILE A 45 16.19 3.14 -8.58
N LEU A 46 15.65 2.66 -7.46
CA LEU A 46 16.15 2.99 -6.13
C LEU A 46 17.53 2.39 -5.88
N LYS A 47 17.80 1.17 -6.36
CA LYS A 47 19.14 0.56 -6.28
C LYS A 47 20.22 1.42 -6.96
N LYS A 48 19.90 2.13 -8.05
CA LYS A 48 20.83 3.08 -8.70
C LYS A 48 21.06 4.35 -7.91
N ARG A 49 20.27 4.58 -6.87
CA ARG A 49 20.38 5.70 -5.92
C ARG A 49 20.91 5.25 -4.56
N ASP A 50 21.73 4.19 -4.55
CA ASP A 50 22.37 3.64 -3.36
C ASP A 50 21.37 3.21 -2.26
N THR A 51 20.14 2.83 -2.65
CA THR A 51 19.19 2.22 -1.73
C THR A 51 19.38 0.70 -1.77
N ASP A 52 19.75 0.12 -0.64
CA ASP A 52 19.83 -1.33 -0.49
C ASP A 52 18.45 -1.90 -0.15
N ILE A 53 18.01 -2.95 -0.85
CA ILE A 53 16.66 -3.50 -0.71
C ILE A 53 16.73 -5.02 -0.56
N HIS A 54 16.47 -5.49 0.66
CA HIS A 54 16.34 -6.87 1.05
C HIS A 54 14.88 -7.30 1.00
N THR A 55 14.57 -8.36 0.25
CA THR A 55 13.23 -8.94 0.15
C THR A 55 13.28 -10.42 0.54
N GLY A 56 12.19 -10.96 1.10
CA GLY A 56 12.21 -12.25 1.78
C GLY A 56 13.06 -12.20 3.05
N ALA A 57 13.15 -11.01 3.66
CA ALA A 57 14.04 -10.70 4.77
C ALA A 57 13.20 -10.39 6.03
N ARG A 58 13.30 -11.22 7.04
CA ARG A 58 12.51 -11.11 8.27
C ARG A 58 13.33 -10.49 9.38
N VAL A 59 12.92 -9.32 9.87
CA VAL A 59 13.53 -8.68 11.03
C VAL A 59 13.27 -9.52 12.28
N GLU A 60 14.31 -9.74 13.08
CA GLU A 60 14.23 -10.46 14.34
C GLU A 60 14.35 -9.53 15.54
N GLU A 61 15.30 -8.60 15.50
CA GLU A 61 15.50 -7.68 16.62
C GLU A 61 16.13 -6.35 16.18
N ILE A 62 15.94 -5.34 17.02
CA ILE A 62 16.57 -4.03 16.89
C ILE A 62 17.34 -3.78 18.18
N LEU A 63 18.64 -3.52 18.06
CA LEU A 63 19.56 -3.31 19.17
C LEU A 63 20.15 -1.90 19.09
N ARG A 64 20.63 -1.39 20.22
CA ARG A 64 21.56 -0.26 20.20
C ARG A 64 22.97 -0.78 19.93
N ASP A 65 23.77 -0.02 19.24
CA ASP A 65 25.20 -0.32 19.10
C ASP A 65 25.95 -0.14 20.44
N GLU A 66 27.21 -0.55 20.48
CA GLU A 66 28.00 -0.58 21.70
C GLU A 66 28.25 0.81 22.30
N ASP A 67 28.31 1.85 21.48
CA ASP A 67 28.49 3.25 21.91
C ASP A 67 27.16 3.98 22.17
N GLY A 68 26.03 3.30 21.94
CA GLY A 68 24.67 3.80 22.21
C GLY A 68 24.19 4.89 21.25
N LYS A 69 24.95 5.21 20.19
CA LYS A 69 24.64 6.29 19.23
C LYS A 69 23.93 5.81 17.98
N GLY A 70 24.07 4.54 17.63
CA GLY A 70 23.47 3.92 16.48
C GLY A 70 22.51 2.79 16.84
N LEU A 71 21.88 2.25 15.80
CA LEU A 71 20.96 1.12 15.86
C LEU A 71 21.46 0.01 14.93
N ILE A 72 21.28 -1.22 15.37
CA ILE A 72 21.55 -2.42 14.59
C ILE A 72 20.23 -3.14 14.39
N CYS A 73 19.82 -3.29 13.13
CA CYS A 73 18.69 -4.12 12.75
C CYS A 73 19.20 -5.49 12.33
N ARG A 74 18.86 -6.53 13.07
CA ARG A 74 19.20 -7.92 12.76
C ARG A 74 18.02 -8.57 12.06
N PHE A 75 18.30 -9.23 10.94
CA PHE A 75 17.28 -9.88 10.10
C PHE A 75 17.82 -11.16 9.47
N VAL A 76 16.92 -12.04 9.07
CA VAL A 76 17.25 -13.28 8.35
C VAL A 76 16.81 -13.14 6.89
N GLU A 77 17.75 -13.31 5.98
CA GLU A 77 17.53 -13.40 4.54
C GLU A 77 18.18 -14.69 3.99
N LYS A 78 17.39 -15.53 3.32
CA LYS A 78 17.88 -16.82 2.76
C LYS A 78 18.61 -17.68 3.80
N ASP A 79 18.01 -17.82 4.98
CA ASP A 79 18.52 -18.57 6.12
C ASP A 79 19.86 -18.05 6.69
N LYS A 80 20.25 -16.85 6.35
CA LYS A 80 21.45 -16.19 6.88
C LYS A 80 21.05 -15.01 7.76
N VAL A 81 21.71 -14.92 8.90
CA VAL A 81 21.60 -13.73 9.78
C VAL A 81 22.42 -12.62 9.14
N CYS A 82 21.75 -11.49 8.94
CA CYS A 82 22.31 -10.25 8.39
C CYS A 82 22.09 -9.10 9.38
N GLU A 83 22.92 -8.08 9.30
CA GLU A 83 22.79 -6.86 10.11
C GLU A 83 22.86 -5.62 9.22
N ALA A 84 21.98 -4.67 9.51
CA ALA A 84 22.04 -3.31 8.97
C ALA A 84 22.24 -2.32 10.12
N ARG A 85 23.24 -1.44 10.00
CA ARG A 85 23.52 -0.37 10.95
C ARG A 85 22.93 0.94 10.47
N ALA A 86 22.29 1.68 11.35
CA ALA A 86 21.63 2.94 11.01
C ALA A 86 21.61 3.92 12.18
N ASN A 87 21.50 5.21 11.90
CA ASN A 87 21.25 6.25 12.89
C ASN A 87 19.78 6.31 13.33
N GLY A 88 18.88 5.84 12.48
CA GLY A 88 17.44 5.78 12.72
C GLY A 88 16.77 4.63 11.97
N ILE A 89 15.70 4.11 12.52
CA ILE A 89 14.91 3.04 11.92
C ILE A 89 13.46 3.51 11.85
N LEU A 90 12.91 3.52 10.62
CA LEU A 90 11.51 3.74 10.36
C LEU A 90 10.79 2.38 10.28
N ILE A 91 9.70 2.23 11.01
CA ILE A 91 8.85 1.05 10.98
C ILE A 91 7.60 1.38 10.17
N ALA A 92 7.46 0.75 9.01
CA ALA A 92 6.37 0.94 8.05
C ALA A 92 5.75 -0.41 7.64
N THR A 93 5.50 -1.28 8.63
CA THR A 93 5.05 -2.67 8.44
C THR A 93 3.56 -2.82 8.20
N GLY A 94 2.85 -1.71 7.99
CA GLY A 94 1.44 -1.69 7.66
C GLY A 94 0.59 -0.92 8.66
N ARG A 95 -0.70 -0.88 8.39
CA ARG A 95 -1.74 -0.20 9.16
C ARG A 95 -2.86 -1.19 9.48
N ARG A 96 -3.51 -0.98 10.60
CA ARG A 96 -4.72 -1.71 11.01
C ARG A 96 -5.79 -0.72 11.43
N ALA A 97 -7.04 -1.11 11.30
CA ALA A 97 -8.16 -0.35 11.83
C ALA A 97 -7.98 -0.12 13.33
N TYR A 98 -8.34 1.05 13.78
CA TYR A 98 -8.32 1.42 15.20
C TYR A 98 -9.73 1.82 15.64
N THR A 99 -10.33 1.02 16.50
CA THR A 99 -11.69 1.18 17.02
C THR A 99 -11.72 1.41 18.54
N GLY A 100 -10.54 1.52 19.18
CA GLY A 100 -10.46 1.74 20.62
C GLY A 100 -11.12 3.04 21.04
N GLY A 101 -12.04 2.95 22.01
CA GLY A 101 -12.77 4.11 22.53
C GLY A 101 -13.89 4.64 21.62
N LEU A 102 -14.17 3.97 20.47
CA LEU A 102 -15.24 4.39 19.57
C LEU A 102 -16.62 4.11 20.14
N ILE A 103 -16.79 2.98 20.82
CA ILE A 103 -18.05 2.55 21.44
C ILE A 103 -17.94 2.70 22.94
N SER A 104 -18.84 3.49 23.54
CA SER A 104 -18.92 3.67 25.00
C SER A 104 -19.57 2.44 25.64
N GLU A 105 -19.21 2.19 26.92
CA GLU A 105 -19.89 1.19 27.75
C GLU A 105 -21.37 1.54 27.99
N GLU A 106 -21.72 2.82 27.88
CA GLU A 106 -23.09 3.33 28.04
C GLU A 106 -23.93 3.21 26.75
N SER A 107 -23.31 2.81 25.63
CA SER A 107 -24.03 2.59 24.38
C SER A 107 -25.05 1.44 24.52
N SER A 108 -26.07 1.44 23.67
CA SER A 108 -27.03 0.33 23.61
C SER A 108 -26.30 -1.01 23.32
N GLN A 109 -26.93 -2.12 23.72
CA GLN A 109 -26.35 -3.44 23.48
C GLN A 109 -26.12 -3.70 21.99
N GLU A 110 -27.06 -3.25 21.15
CA GLU A 110 -26.97 -3.38 19.69
C GLU A 110 -25.71 -2.71 19.13
N ILE A 111 -25.36 -1.52 19.60
CA ILE A 111 -24.13 -0.81 19.19
C ILE A 111 -22.88 -1.54 19.73
N ARG A 112 -22.94 -2.07 20.95
CA ARG A 112 -21.82 -2.83 21.53
C ARG A 112 -21.56 -4.14 20.79
N ASP A 113 -22.61 -4.76 20.26
CA ASP A 113 -22.56 -6.00 19.49
C ASP A 113 -22.34 -5.77 17.98
N MET A 114 -22.01 -4.54 17.57
CA MET A 114 -21.70 -4.20 16.18
C MET A 114 -20.65 -5.19 15.59
N ALA A 115 -20.96 -5.71 14.41
CA ALA A 115 -20.10 -6.71 13.78
C ALA A 115 -18.70 -6.15 13.48
N MET A 116 -17.68 -6.81 14.03
CA MET A 116 -16.27 -6.50 13.80
C MET A 116 -15.51 -7.75 13.36
N GLU A 117 -14.59 -7.57 12.42
CA GLU A 117 -13.69 -8.63 11.97
C GLU A 117 -12.24 -8.15 12.06
N ARG A 118 -11.42 -8.81 12.88
CA ARG A 118 -10.00 -8.46 13.08
C ARG A 118 -9.79 -6.98 13.47
N GLY A 119 -10.71 -6.41 14.27
CA GLY A 119 -10.66 -5.02 14.75
C GLY A 119 -11.14 -3.98 13.75
N ARG A 120 -11.70 -4.35 12.62
CA ARG A 120 -12.36 -3.48 11.64
C ARG A 120 -13.87 -3.62 11.73
N ILE A 121 -14.59 -2.54 11.45
CA ILE A 121 -16.04 -2.53 11.36
C ILE A 121 -16.47 -3.18 10.05
N VAL A 122 -17.36 -4.16 10.13
CA VAL A 122 -17.94 -4.80 8.94
C VAL A 122 -19.07 -3.95 8.39
N THR A 123 -19.08 -3.68 7.10
CA THR A 123 -20.13 -2.94 6.39
C THR A 123 -20.62 -3.73 5.18
N ASP A 124 -21.81 -3.42 4.74
CA ASP A 124 -22.38 -3.87 3.47
C ASP A 124 -21.86 -3.05 2.27
N GLY A 125 -22.42 -3.27 1.10
CA GLY A 125 -22.07 -2.55 -0.14
C GLY A 125 -22.42 -1.04 -0.10
N ASN A 126 -23.30 -0.63 0.79
CA ASN A 126 -23.74 0.75 1.00
C ASN A 126 -23.00 1.46 2.14
N GLN A 127 -22.02 0.81 2.73
CA GLN A 127 -21.26 1.26 3.89
C GLN A 127 -22.05 1.24 5.20
N GLU A 128 -23.23 0.59 5.25
CA GLU A 128 -24.02 0.43 6.48
C GLU A 128 -23.43 -0.71 7.31
N THR A 129 -23.37 -0.50 8.64
CA THR A 129 -22.87 -1.52 9.58
C THR A 129 -23.96 -2.56 9.89
N SER A 130 -23.67 -3.52 10.75
CA SER A 130 -24.71 -4.44 11.26
C SER A 130 -25.78 -3.77 12.12
N VAL A 131 -25.57 -2.49 12.50
CA VAL A 131 -26.53 -1.67 13.26
C VAL A 131 -27.20 -0.69 12.32
N PRO A 132 -28.52 -0.83 12.07
CA PRO A 132 -29.25 0.04 11.14
C PRO A 132 -29.07 1.53 11.44
N GLY A 133 -28.83 2.34 10.40
CA GLY A 133 -28.61 3.77 10.51
C GLY A 133 -27.21 4.18 10.95
N ILE A 134 -26.31 3.22 11.22
CA ILE A 134 -24.89 3.49 11.50
C ILE A 134 -24.04 3.06 10.32
N TYR A 135 -23.22 3.98 9.84
CA TYR A 135 -22.34 3.79 8.68
C TYR A 135 -20.88 3.89 9.08
N ALA A 136 -20.02 3.13 8.41
CA ALA A 136 -18.57 3.21 8.60
C ALA A 136 -17.86 3.31 7.25
N ILE A 137 -16.88 4.21 7.15
CA ILE A 137 -16.12 4.47 5.93
C ILE A 137 -14.63 4.59 6.21
N GLY A 138 -13.81 4.44 5.18
CA GLY A 138 -12.36 4.63 5.25
C GLY A 138 -11.62 3.51 5.99
N ASP A 139 -10.47 3.83 6.56
CA ASP A 139 -9.52 2.88 7.12
C ASP A 139 -10.12 1.95 8.19
N VAL A 140 -11.14 2.42 8.90
CA VAL A 140 -11.81 1.65 9.97
C VAL A 140 -12.55 0.41 9.44
N THR A 141 -12.95 0.41 8.16
CA THR A 141 -13.57 -0.74 7.50
C THR A 141 -12.56 -1.76 6.97
N GLY A 142 -11.26 -1.41 6.99
CA GLY A 142 -10.16 -2.30 6.60
C GLY A 142 -10.05 -2.64 5.11
N GLY A 143 -10.81 -1.96 4.25
CA GLY A 143 -10.73 -2.08 2.80
C GLY A 143 -9.56 -1.28 2.21
N VAL A 144 -9.81 -0.57 1.12
CA VAL A 144 -8.82 0.31 0.48
C VAL A 144 -8.51 1.51 1.38
N GLN A 145 -7.32 1.57 1.95
CA GLN A 145 -6.90 2.59 2.91
C GLN A 145 -6.34 3.83 2.21
N LEU A 146 -7.20 4.53 1.45
CA LEU A 146 -6.88 5.72 0.68
C LEU A 146 -7.94 6.82 0.95
N ALA A 147 -7.48 8.06 1.12
CA ALA A 147 -8.34 9.19 1.46
C ALA A 147 -9.48 9.42 0.43
N HIS A 148 -9.17 9.33 -0.86
CA HIS A 148 -10.18 9.48 -1.91
C HIS A 148 -11.16 8.30 -1.98
N ALA A 149 -10.73 7.09 -1.60
CA ALA A 149 -11.63 5.94 -1.44
C ALA A 149 -12.62 6.20 -0.29
N ALA A 150 -12.14 6.67 0.86
CA ALA A 150 -12.98 7.05 1.99
C ALA A 150 -13.98 8.16 1.62
N THR A 151 -13.56 9.16 0.83
CA THR A 151 -14.44 10.21 0.30
C THR A 151 -15.53 9.63 -0.62
N ALA A 152 -15.16 8.70 -1.50
CA ALA A 152 -16.10 8.03 -2.39
C ALA A 152 -17.12 7.18 -1.60
N GLN A 153 -16.63 6.44 -0.59
CA GLN A 153 -17.49 5.67 0.33
C GLN A 153 -18.46 6.58 1.07
N GLY A 154 -18.00 7.73 1.59
CA GLY A 154 -18.86 8.69 2.27
C GLY A 154 -19.97 9.24 1.38
N ARG A 155 -19.66 9.55 0.11
CA ARG A 155 -20.68 9.98 -0.86
C ARG A 155 -21.69 8.88 -1.17
N SER A 156 -21.23 7.62 -1.26
CA SER A 156 -22.10 6.46 -1.46
C SER A 156 -23.02 6.25 -0.26
N ALA A 157 -22.49 6.33 0.96
CA ALA A 157 -23.29 6.22 2.20
C ALA A 157 -24.38 7.29 2.29
N VAL A 158 -24.02 8.56 1.98
CA VAL A 158 -25.00 9.67 2.02
C VAL A 158 -26.09 9.51 0.95
N ALA A 159 -25.74 9.06 -0.27
CA ALA A 159 -26.74 8.76 -1.30
C ALA A 159 -27.72 7.68 -0.82
N HIS A 160 -27.20 6.59 -0.23
CA HIS A 160 -28.03 5.54 0.34
C HIS A 160 -28.96 6.06 1.46
N MET A 161 -28.43 6.88 2.38
CA MET A 161 -29.25 7.53 3.42
C MET A 161 -30.37 8.40 2.84
N ALA A 162 -30.17 9.00 1.68
CA ALA A 162 -31.17 9.81 0.97
C ALA A 162 -32.14 8.96 0.12
N GLY A 163 -31.99 7.64 0.07
CA GLY A 163 -32.77 6.74 -0.78
C GLY A 163 -32.40 6.86 -2.26
N GLU A 164 -31.18 7.31 -2.57
CA GLU A 164 -30.66 7.47 -3.92
C GLU A 164 -29.61 6.38 -4.24
N GLU A 165 -29.47 6.06 -5.52
CA GLU A 165 -28.36 5.21 -5.97
C GLU A 165 -27.08 6.02 -6.11
N ALA A 166 -25.99 5.51 -5.52
CA ALA A 166 -24.69 6.11 -5.71
C ALA A 166 -24.16 5.89 -7.12
N SER A 167 -23.83 6.96 -7.83
CA SER A 167 -23.20 6.89 -9.18
C SER A 167 -21.70 6.55 -9.14
N ILE A 168 -21.16 6.19 -7.96
CA ILE A 168 -19.73 5.98 -7.73
C ILE A 168 -19.41 4.49 -7.74
N ARG A 169 -18.42 4.11 -8.54
CA ARG A 169 -17.88 2.74 -8.57
C ARG A 169 -16.78 2.58 -7.52
N LEU A 170 -17.09 1.89 -6.43
CA LEU A 170 -16.13 1.60 -5.35
C LEU A 170 -15.23 0.39 -5.64
N ASP A 171 -15.51 -0.36 -6.67
CA ASP A 171 -14.71 -1.49 -7.16
C ASP A 171 -13.53 -1.05 -8.05
N ILE A 172 -13.53 0.20 -8.51
CA ILE A 172 -12.48 0.78 -9.36
C ILE A 172 -11.89 1.99 -8.65
N VAL A 173 -10.88 1.76 -7.80
CA VAL A 173 -10.21 2.82 -7.03
C VAL A 173 -8.79 2.99 -7.56
N PRO A 174 -8.44 4.18 -8.08
CA PRO A 174 -7.05 4.48 -8.43
C PRO A 174 -6.16 4.44 -7.18
N SER A 175 -4.94 3.96 -7.32
CA SER A 175 -3.93 4.06 -6.28
C SER A 175 -2.62 4.63 -6.85
N CYS A 176 -1.89 5.36 -6.00
CA CYS A 176 -0.66 6.03 -6.35
C CYS A 176 0.43 5.72 -5.33
N VAL A 177 1.68 5.74 -5.79
CA VAL A 177 2.87 5.74 -4.94
C VAL A 177 3.70 6.96 -5.29
N TYR A 178 3.90 7.83 -4.33
CA TYR A 178 4.57 9.12 -4.50
C TYR A 178 6.06 9.02 -4.21
N THR A 179 6.74 8.15 -4.96
CA THR A 179 8.20 8.15 -4.99
C THR A 179 8.69 9.19 -6.00
N SER A 180 10.01 9.45 -6.03
CA SER A 180 10.62 10.34 -7.03
C SER A 180 10.32 9.96 -8.49
N THR A 181 9.96 8.70 -8.73
CA THR A 181 9.34 8.21 -9.96
C THR A 181 7.93 7.78 -9.57
N GLU A 182 6.96 8.63 -9.90
CA GLU A 182 5.57 8.40 -9.52
C GLU A 182 4.99 7.15 -10.19
N ILE A 183 4.13 6.46 -9.44
CA ILE A 183 3.43 5.27 -9.91
C ILE A 183 1.94 5.51 -9.72
N GLY A 184 1.16 5.26 -10.78
CA GLY A 184 -0.29 5.24 -10.72
C GLY A 184 -0.83 3.92 -11.28
N CYS A 185 -1.85 3.37 -10.64
CA CYS A 185 -2.54 2.19 -11.16
C CYS A 185 -4.03 2.24 -10.82
N VAL A 186 -4.82 1.57 -11.66
CA VAL A 186 -6.26 1.42 -11.46
C VAL A 186 -6.72 0.12 -12.13
N GLY A 187 -7.70 -0.54 -11.53
CA GLY A 187 -8.24 -1.79 -12.03
C GLY A 187 -7.36 -3.01 -11.73
N ILE A 188 -7.62 -4.09 -12.43
CA ILE A 188 -7.02 -5.39 -12.17
C ILE A 188 -5.62 -5.51 -12.79
N THR A 189 -4.71 -6.13 -12.07
CA THR A 189 -3.40 -6.51 -12.61
C THR A 189 -3.50 -7.81 -13.42
N ALA A 190 -2.49 -8.09 -14.26
CA ALA A 190 -2.44 -9.35 -15.01
C ALA A 190 -2.33 -10.58 -14.09
N ASP A 191 -1.65 -10.44 -12.94
CA ASP A 191 -1.53 -11.50 -11.95
C ASP A 191 -2.88 -11.80 -11.29
N GLU A 192 -3.60 -10.75 -10.84
CA GLU A 192 -4.94 -10.89 -10.26
C GLU A 192 -5.95 -11.44 -11.27
N ALA A 193 -5.87 -11.03 -12.54
CA ALA A 193 -6.71 -11.58 -13.60
C ALA A 193 -6.47 -13.09 -13.74
N LYS A 194 -5.22 -13.52 -13.75
CA LYS A 194 -4.85 -14.93 -13.82
C LYS A 194 -5.38 -15.72 -12.61
N GLU A 195 -5.27 -15.18 -11.39
CA GLU A 195 -5.78 -15.80 -10.18
C GLU A 195 -7.31 -15.96 -10.21
N LYS A 196 -8.00 -15.00 -10.83
CA LYS A 196 -9.46 -15.01 -11.02
C LYS A 196 -9.91 -15.81 -12.26
N GLY A 197 -9.00 -16.40 -13.03
CA GLY A 197 -9.32 -17.14 -14.24
C GLY A 197 -9.80 -16.26 -15.40
N ILE A 198 -9.53 -14.96 -15.36
CA ILE A 198 -9.90 -14.00 -16.42
C ILE A 198 -8.82 -14.02 -17.50
N SER A 199 -9.23 -14.26 -18.75
CA SER A 199 -8.32 -14.22 -19.90
C SER A 199 -8.05 -12.78 -20.28
N VAL A 200 -6.77 -12.37 -20.28
CA VAL A 200 -6.39 -10.98 -20.57
C VAL A 200 -5.22 -10.90 -21.55
N ILE A 201 -5.20 -9.81 -22.31
CA ILE A 201 -4.04 -9.40 -23.08
C ILE A 201 -3.37 -8.21 -22.41
N THR A 202 -2.05 -8.15 -22.48
CA THR A 202 -1.28 -7.03 -21.96
C THR A 202 -0.52 -6.32 -23.05
N ARG A 203 -0.44 -5.00 -22.96
CA ARG A 203 0.39 -4.17 -23.83
C ARG A 203 1.21 -3.22 -22.98
N LYS A 204 2.40 -2.90 -23.45
CA LYS A 204 3.31 -2.01 -22.76
C LYS A 204 3.86 -0.96 -23.70
N TYR A 205 3.86 0.29 -23.24
CA TYR A 205 4.53 1.41 -23.88
C TYR A 205 5.66 1.88 -23.00
N LEU A 206 6.88 1.91 -23.53
CA LEU A 206 8.05 2.37 -22.79
C LEU A 206 8.16 3.89 -22.87
N MET A 207 8.37 4.53 -21.73
CA MET A 207 8.50 5.99 -21.63
C MET A 207 9.78 6.51 -22.31
N SER A 208 10.75 5.65 -22.60
CA SER A 208 11.90 5.99 -23.45
C SER A 208 11.53 6.41 -24.88
N ALA A 209 10.30 6.07 -25.35
CA ALA A 209 9.78 6.52 -26.62
C ALA A 209 8.97 7.83 -26.50
N ASN A 210 8.84 8.41 -25.30
CA ASN A 210 8.09 9.63 -25.06
C ASN A 210 9.01 10.84 -24.89
N GLY A 211 8.86 11.85 -25.76
CA GLY A 211 9.74 13.04 -25.76
C GLY A 211 9.73 13.81 -24.46
N LYS A 212 8.58 13.94 -23.75
CA LYS A 212 8.51 14.61 -22.46
C LYS A 212 9.29 13.84 -21.38
N SER A 213 9.20 12.52 -21.39
CA SER A 213 9.93 11.68 -20.45
C SER A 213 11.46 11.77 -20.65
N LEU A 214 11.91 11.86 -21.90
CA LEU A 214 13.33 12.08 -22.22
C LEU A 214 13.81 13.44 -21.70
N LEU A 215 13.04 14.51 -21.96
CA LEU A 215 13.36 15.86 -21.47
C LEU A 215 13.39 15.93 -19.95
N SER A 216 12.54 15.17 -19.27
CA SER A 216 12.48 15.12 -17.80
C SER A 216 13.44 14.09 -17.19
N GLN A 217 14.25 13.39 -18.00
CA GLN A 217 15.15 12.32 -17.56
C GLN A 217 14.42 11.18 -16.80
N GLN A 218 13.17 10.90 -17.21
CA GLN A 218 12.31 9.89 -16.61
C GLN A 218 11.93 8.78 -17.60
N GLU A 219 12.82 8.48 -18.51
CA GLU A 219 12.65 7.53 -19.62
C GLU A 219 12.54 6.05 -19.17
N ARG A 220 12.82 5.75 -17.89
CA ARG A 220 12.75 4.39 -17.33
C ARG A 220 11.35 3.92 -16.99
N GLY A 221 10.35 4.79 -17.11
CA GLY A 221 8.96 4.46 -16.86
C GLY A 221 8.34 3.62 -17.99
N PHE A 222 7.16 3.12 -17.74
CA PHE A 222 6.31 2.48 -18.72
C PHE A 222 4.83 2.66 -18.38
N ILE A 223 3.98 2.53 -19.40
CA ILE A 223 2.54 2.36 -19.24
C ILE A 223 2.22 0.91 -19.59
N LYS A 224 1.52 0.22 -18.72
CA LYS A 224 1.01 -1.14 -18.96
C LYS A 224 -0.50 -1.11 -18.95
N VAL A 225 -1.10 -1.66 -19.99
CA VAL A 225 -2.53 -1.82 -20.13
C VAL A 225 -2.86 -3.30 -20.08
N VAL A 226 -3.85 -3.64 -19.26
CA VAL A 226 -4.44 -4.98 -19.16
C VAL A 226 -5.86 -4.85 -19.68
N ALA A 227 -6.20 -5.63 -20.68
CA ALA A 227 -7.52 -5.62 -21.31
C ALA A 227 -8.07 -7.04 -21.40
N ASP A 228 -9.40 -7.15 -21.47
CA ASP A 228 -10.04 -8.41 -21.80
C ASP A 228 -9.54 -8.92 -23.14
N SER A 229 -9.49 -10.23 -23.30
CA SER A 229 -9.07 -10.87 -24.55
C SER A 229 -10.22 -11.00 -25.57
N GLU A 230 -11.48 -10.72 -25.15
CA GLU A 230 -12.67 -10.76 -26.00
C GLU A 230 -12.94 -9.46 -26.74
#